data_cb7070ebce080d4815a68ded02f38e8a
#
_entry.id   cb7070ebce080d4815a68ded02f38e8a
#
_cell.length_a   1.000
_cell.length_b   1.000
_cell.length_c   1.000
_cell.angle_alpha   90.00
_cell.angle_beta   90.00
_cell.angle_gamma   90.00
#
_symmetry.space_group_name_H-M   'P 1'
#
loop_
_entity.id
_entity.type
_entity.pdbx_description
1 polymer ?
#
loop_
_entity_poly.entity_id
_entity_poly.type
_entity_poly.pdbx_seq_one_letter_code
_entity_poly.pdbx_strand_id
1 'polypeptide(L)'
;MPWPVHPTSFLGARGDSDTYRIERSLRFNSADSAYLNRTPASAGNRKTWTWSGWVKTHSVGIPFFSAGDGTTSNRIMFFINSPTEQLYISSYTSGVETNLRVTTQVFRDPSSWYHLVVGFDTTQATASDRIKIYINGSQVTSFSTQNNLSQNADSYINNNIAHRLGNAFGAGYFEGYLTEIH
;
A
#
# COMPACT_ATOMS: atom_id res chain seq x y z
N MET A 1 2.84 -33.65 -61.38
CA MET A 1 3.72 -32.93 -60.43
C MET A 1 2.99 -32.82 -59.10
N PRO A 2 3.44 -33.48 -58.06
CA PRO A 2 2.82 -33.32 -56.72
C PRO A 2 3.38 -32.10 -56.03
N TRP A 3 2.49 -31.33 -55.40
CA TRP A 3 2.82 -30.15 -54.56
C TRP A 3 3.51 -30.56 -53.29
N PRO A 4 4.53 -29.83 -52.82
CA PRO A 4 5.14 -30.15 -51.52
C PRO A 4 4.23 -29.73 -50.39
N VAL A 5 3.87 -30.68 -49.54
CA VAL A 5 3.25 -30.45 -48.24
C VAL A 5 4.29 -29.85 -47.29
N HIS A 6 4.10 -28.62 -46.89
CA HIS A 6 4.87 -28.02 -45.82
C HIS A 6 4.32 -28.51 -44.47
N PRO A 7 5.14 -29.14 -43.61
CA PRO A 7 4.73 -29.39 -42.26
C PRO A 7 4.95 -28.11 -41.45
N THR A 8 3.91 -27.31 -41.29
CA THR A 8 3.90 -26.25 -40.26
C THR A 8 3.36 -26.80 -38.96
N SER A 9 4.11 -27.68 -38.33
CA SER A 9 3.93 -27.89 -36.89
C SER A 9 4.87 -26.96 -36.14
N PHE A 10 4.47 -25.72 -36.03
CA PHE A 10 5.04 -24.81 -35.03
C PHE A 10 4.38 -25.15 -33.70
N LEU A 11 4.83 -26.23 -33.07
CA LEU A 11 4.64 -26.44 -31.64
C LEU A 11 5.55 -25.44 -30.93
N GLY A 12 5.08 -24.19 -30.81
CA GLY A 12 5.60 -23.28 -29.86
C GLY A 12 5.37 -23.89 -28.48
N ALA A 13 6.43 -24.36 -27.84
CA ALA A 13 6.43 -24.63 -26.43
C ALA A 13 5.92 -23.33 -25.76
N ARG A 14 4.66 -23.33 -25.30
CA ARG A 14 4.23 -22.41 -24.27
C ARG A 14 5.10 -22.72 -23.06
N GLY A 15 6.17 -21.97 -22.90
CA GLY A 15 6.74 -21.82 -21.60
C GLY A 15 5.62 -21.36 -20.69
N ASP A 16 5.24 -22.16 -19.72
CA ASP A 16 4.50 -21.70 -18.57
C ASP A 16 5.38 -20.62 -17.93
N SER A 17 5.25 -19.39 -18.41
CA SER A 17 5.62 -18.27 -17.58
C SER A 17 4.62 -18.35 -16.43
N ASP A 18 5.10 -18.69 -15.24
CA ASP A 18 4.38 -18.57 -13.98
C ASP A 18 4.02 -17.10 -13.82
N THR A 19 3.03 -16.66 -14.61
CA THR A 19 2.53 -15.29 -14.58
C THR A 19 1.72 -15.23 -13.30
N TYR A 20 2.27 -14.60 -12.29
CA TYR A 20 1.59 -14.34 -11.04
C TYR A 20 0.18 -13.79 -11.33
N ARG A 21 -0.83 -14.51 -10.87
CA ARG A 21 -2.24 -14.16 -11.10
C ARG A 21 -2.92 -13.90 -9.76
N ILE A 22 -3.55 -12.76 -9.66
CA ILE A 22 -4.46 -12.44 -8.56
C ILE A 22 -5.78 -13.17 -8.84
N GLU A 23 -6.03 -14.26 -8.13
CA GLU A 23 -7.25 -15.05 -8.32
C GLU A 23 -8.44 -14.53 -7.49
N ARG A 24 -8.17 -13.86 -6.38
CA ARG A 24 -9.20 -13.37 -5.45
C ARG A 24 -8.81 -12.00 -4.91
N SER A 25 -9.81 -11.16 -4.72
CA SER A 25 -9.66 -9.87 -4.05
C SER A 25 -10.88 -9.58 -3.18
N LEU A 26 -10.68 -8.76 -2.16
CA LEU A 26 -11.76 -8.21 -1.37
C LEU A 26 -12.22 -6.90 -2.00
N ARG A 27 -13.52 -6.80 -2.27
CA ARG A 27 -14.16 -5.55 -2.67
C ARG A 27 -14.57 -4.78 -1.42
N PHE A 28 -14.18 -3.52 -1.36
CA PHE A 28 -14.66 -2.55 -0.40
C PHE A 28 -15.64 -1.62 -1.08
N ASN A 29 -16.84 -1.49 -0.50
CA ASN A 29 -17.88 -0.59 -0.97
C ASN A 29 -18.10 0.48 0.10
N SER A 30 -17.87 1.72 -0.25
CA SER A 30 -18.01 2.86 0.67
C SER A 30 -19.44 3.05 1.17
N ALA A 31 -20.44 2.75 0.33
CA ALA A 31 -21.86 2.85 0.68
C ALA A 31 -22.29 1.82 1.76
N ASP A 32 -21.62 0.66 1.80
CA ASP A 32 -21.88 -0.39 2.79
C ASP A 32 -21.05 -0.21 4.07
N SER A 33 -20.24 0.85 4.14
CA SER A 33 -19.28 1.08 5.24
C SER A 33 -18.35 -0.12 5.47
N ALA A 34 -17.93 -0.77 4.37
CA ALA A 34 -17.15 -2.00 4.41
C ALA A 34 -15.70 -1.74 4.84
N TYR A 35 -15.24 -2.44 5.86
CA TYR A 35 -13.84 -2.42 6.31
C TYR A 35 -13.49 -3.69 7.09
N LEU A 36 -12.19 -3.99 7.19
CA LEU A 36 -11.67 -5.01 8.09
C LEU A 36 -10.93 -4.35 9.25
N ASN A 37 -11.02 -4.94 10.43
CA ASN A 37 -10.36 -4.45 11.64
C ASN A 37 -9.68 -5.59 12.39
N ARG A 38 -8.46 -5.34 12.86
CA ARG A 38 -7.71 -6.25 13.74
C ARG A 38 -6.96 -5.43 14.78
N THR A 39 -7.04 -5.86 16.03
CA THR A 39 -6.18 -5.36 17.11
C THR A 39 -5.27 -6.50 17.58
N PRO A 40 -3.94 -6.41 17.43
CA PRO A 40 -3.02 -7.41 17.95
C PRO A 40 -3.14 -7.53 19.47
N ALA A 41 -2.99 -8.73 20.03
CA ALA A 41 -3.06 -8.95 21.47
C ALA A 41 -1.89 -8.29 22.25
N SER A 42 -0.73 -8.14 21.58
CA SER A 42 0.45 -7.47 22.11
C SER A 42 1.19 -6.72 21.00
N ALA A 43 1.98 -5.73 21.39
CA ALA A 43 2.85 -5.04 20.44
C ALA A 43 3.97 -5.95 19.95
N GLY A 44 4.27 -5.89 18.66
CA GLY A 44 5.41 -6.50 18.01
C GLY A 44 6.55 -5.50 17.77
N ASN A 45 7.36 -5.77 16.74
CA ASN A 45 8.41 -4.84 16.34
C ASN A 45 7.80 -3.61 15.65
N ARG A 46 7.87 -2.46 16.32
CA ARG A 46 7.30 -1.20 15.86
C ARG A 46 8.31 -0.34 15.08
N LYS A 47 9.60 -0.71 15.10
CA LYS A 47 10.70 0.04 14.47
C LYS A 47 11.10 -0.52 13.12
N THR A 48 10.87 -1.83 12.90
CA THR A 48 11.25 -2.52 11.67
C THR A 48 10.12 -3.44 11.24
N TRP A 49 9.53 -3.15 10.08
CA TRP A 49 8.45 -3.94 9.48
C TRP A 49 8.35 -3.68 7.97
N THR A 50 7.64 -4.53 7.29
CA THR A 50 7.25 -4.34 5.90
C THR A 50 5.75 -4.53 5.77
N TRP A 51 5.11 -3.65 5.03
CA TRP A 51 3.74 -3.80 4.56
C TRP A 51 3.78 -4.02 3.06
N SER A 52 2.98 -4.97 2.55
CA SER A 52 2.80 -5.16 1.11
C SER A 52 1.37 -5.47 0.77
N GLY A 53 0.95 -5.14 -0.45
CA GLY A 53 -0.38 -5.46 -0.95
C GLY A 53 -0.66 -4.94 -2.34
N TRP A 54 -1.67 -5.51 -2.96
CA TRP A 54 -2.21 -5.03 -4.22
C TRP A 54 -3.43 -4.15 -3.95
N VAL A 55 -3.43 -2.99 -4.58
CA VAL A 55 -4.46 -1.96 -4.42
C VAL A 55 -5.00 -1.59 -5.79
N LYS A 56 -6.33 -1.62 -5.91
CA LYS A 56 -7.06 -1.04 -7.03
C LYS A 56 -8.12 -0.10 -6.44
N THR A 57 -7.97 1.20 -6.67
CA THR A 57 -8.79 2.21 -6.01
C THR A 57 -9.72 2.93 -6.98
N HIS A 58 -10.96 3.18 -6.51
CA HIS A 58 -11.93 4.05 -7.14
C HIS A 58 -12.17 5.32 -6.30
N SER A 59 -11.57 5.38 -5.10
CA SER A 59 -11.68 6.53 -4.21
C SER A 59 -10.33 7.18 -3.96
N VAL A 60 -10.33 8.49 -3.82
CA VAL A 60 -9.18 9.30 -3.43
C VAL A 60 -9.44 9.99 -2.11
N GLY A 61 -8.39 10.21 -1.32
CA GLY A 61 -8.48 10.83 -0.01
C GLY A 61 -8.92 9.91 1.14
N ILE A 62 -9.28 8.66 0.85
CA ILE A 62 -9.69 7.66 1.84
C ILE A 62 -8.62 6.58 1.98
N PRO A 63 -8.11 6.30 3.19
CA PRO A 63 -7.11 5.28 3.42
C PRO A 63 -7.58 3.87 3.08
N PHE A 64 -6.77 3.16 2.31
CA PHE A 64 -6.90 1.72 2.10
C PHE A 64 -6.28 0.92 3.25
N PHE A 65 -5.34 1.53 4.00
CA PHE A 65 -4.76 0.96 5.21
C PHE A 65 -4.54 2.04 6.27
N SER A 66 -4.82 1.71 7.53
CA SER A 66 -4.52 2.58 8.67
C SER A 66 -4.24 1.78 9.94
N ALA A 67 -3.44 2.33 10.85
CA ALA A 67 -3.29 1.88 12.21
C ALA A 67 -3.30 3.08 13.17
N GLY A 68 -4.02 3.00 14.28
CA GLY A 68 -4.14 4.11 15.21
C GLY A 68 -5.00 3.79 16.43
N ASP A 69 -5.02 4.69 17.40
CA ASP A 69 -5.71 4.57 18.69
C ASP A 69 -7.22 4.91 18.64
N GLY A 70 -7.75 5.14 17.46
CA GLY A 70 -9.14 5.54 17.26
C GLY A 70 -9.31 7.06 17.12
N THR A 71 -8.25 7.83 17.31
CA THR A 71 -8.26 9.28 17.15
C THR A 71 -7.62 9.74 15.84
N THR A 72 -7.80 11.01 15.49
CA THR A 72 -7.08 11.63 14.38
C THR A 72 -5.65 12.04 14.75
N SER A 73 -5.31 12.01 16.02
CA SER A 73 -4.05 12.51 16.56
C SER A 73 -2.92 11.49 16.58
N ASN A 74 -3.26 10.18 16.65
CA ASN A 74 -2.29 9.10 16.81
C ASN A 74 -2.55 7.98 15.82
N ARG A 75 -1.94 8.07 14.62
CA ARG A 75 -2.22 7.15 13.53
C ARG A 75 -1.14 7.14 12.45
N ILE A 76 -1.12 6.08 11.67
CA ILE A 76 -0.47 6.00 10.35
C ILE A 76 -1.52 5.65 9.30
N MET A 77 -1.40 6.20 8.10
CA MET A 77 -2.35 6.01 7.01
C MET A 77 -1.65 5.88 5.67
N PHE A 78 -2.18 5.00 4.80
CA PHE A 78 -1.77 4.84 3.40
C PHE A 78 -2.99 5.13 2.51
N PHE A 79 -2.87 6.10 1.62
CA PHE A 79 -3.98 6.53 0.76
C PHE A 79 -3.49 7.22 -0.52
N ILE A 80 -4.33 7.22 -1.55
CA ILE A 80 -4.16 8.08 -2.72
C ILE A 80 -4.92 9.37 -2.44
N ASN A 81 -4.24 10.51 -2.46
CA ASN A 81 -4.84 11.78 -2.05
C ASN A 81 -5.66 12.45 -3.17
N SER A 82 -6.62 13.27 -2.80
CA SER A 82 -7.40 14.14 -3.68
C SER A 82 -6.97 15.61 -3.46
N PRO A 83 -6.80 16.41 -4.51
CA PRO A 83 -6.98 16.12 -5.94
C PRO A 83 -5.69 15.69 -6.65
N THR A 84 -4.59 15.48 -5.92
CA THR A 84 -3.27 15.26 -6.52
C THR A 84 -3.07 13.85 -7.06
N GLU A 85 -3.89 12.87 -6.62
CA GLU A 85 -3.82 11.45 -7.00
C GLU A 85 -2.46 10.81 -6.76
N GLN A 86 -1.71 11.33 -5.80
CA GLN A 86 -0.41 10.84 -5.36
C GLN A 86 -0.56 9.89 -4.16
N LEU A 87 0.36 8.94 -4.00
CA LEU A 87 0.41 8.08 -2.83
C LEU A 87 0.97 8.86 -1.64
N TYR A 88 0.21 8.82 -0.55
CA TYR A 88 0.57 9.38 0.75
C TYR A 88 0.79 8.27 1.76
N ILE A 89 1.92 8.32 2.46
CA ILE A 89 2.19 7.58 3.68
C ILE A 89 2.38 8.62 4.77
N SER A 90 1.39 8.79 5.63
CA SER A 90 1.45 9.83 6.67
C SER A 90 1.28 9.26 8.07
N SER A 91 1.98 9.82 9.05
CA SER A 91 1.87 9.49 10.46
C SER A 91 1.67 10.75 11.30
N TYR A 92 0.79 10.63 12.29
CA TYR A 92 0.53 11.67 13.27
C TYR A 92 0.81 11.16 14.68
N THR A 93 1.43 11.97 15.52
CA THR A 93 1.63 11.71 16.95
C THR A 93 1.23 12.95 17.72
N SER A 94 0.28 12.81 18.65
CA SER A 94 -0.28 13.93 19.44
C SER A 94 -0.79 15.08 18.56
N GLY A 95 -1.38 14.74 17.42
CA GLY A 95 -1.92 15.72 16.45
C GLY A 95 -0.88 16.36 15.53
N VAL A 96 0.40 16.07 15.72
CA VAL A 96 1.49 16.59 14.88
C VAL A 96 1.85 15.55 13.82
N GLU A 97 1.99 15.99 12.56
CA GLU A 97 2.47 15.12 11.49
C GLU A 97 3.96 14.83 11.66
N THR A 98 4.30 13.60 12.02
CA THR A 98 5.67 13.16 12.31
C THR A 98 6.37 12.54 11.11
N ASN A 99 5.61 12.09 10.13
CA ASN A 99 6.12 11.59 8.85
C ASN A 99 5.15 11.90 7.74
N LEU A 100 5.68 12.31 6.60
CA LEU A 100 4.94 12.42 5.35
C LEU A 100 5.83 12.00 4.19
N ARG A 101 5.36 11.04 3.41
CA ARG A 101 5.90 10.66 2.11
C ARG A 101 4.81 10.88 1.07
N VAL A 102 5.10 11.72 0.10
CA VAL A 102 4.21 11.97 -1.04
C VAL A 102 4.99 11.68 -2.32
N THR A 103 4.54 10.72 -3.10
CA THR A 103 5.18 10.37 -4.36
C THR A 103 5.02 11.49 -5.39
N THR A 104 5.95 11.63 -6.34
CA THR A 104 5.70 12.44 -7.55
C THR A 104 4.83 11.69 -8.55
N GLN A 105 4.85 10.36 -8.50
CA GLN A 105 3.98 9.51 -9.32
C GLN A 105 2.53 9.69 -8.92
N VAL A 106 1.65 9.71 -9.93
CA VAL A 106 0.18 9.80 -9.80
C VAL A 106 -0.49 8.48 -10.16
N PHE A 107 -1.68 8.23 -9.57
CA PHE A 107 -2.42 6.96 -9.65
C PHE A 107 -3.84 7.25 -10.16
N ARG A 108 -3.96 7.58 -11.46
CA ARG A 108 -5.20 8.06 -12.09
C ARG A 108 -6.08 6.97 -12.68
N ASP A 109 -5.50 5.80 -12.92
CA ASP A 109 -6.26 4.73 -13.58
C ASP A 109 -6.97 3.86 -12.52
N PRO A 110 -8.31 3.99 -12.38
CA PRO A 110 -9.08 3.20 -11.43
C PRO A 110 -9.23 1.73 -11.87
N SER A 111 -8.85 1.39 -13.10
CA SER A 111 -8.87 0.03 -13.61
C SER A 111 -7.59 -0.74 -13.32
N SER A 112 -6.50 -0.03 -12.99
CA SER A 112 -5.19 -0.63 -12.78
C SER A 112 -5.01 -1.15 -11.35
N TRP A 113 -4.30 -2.27 -11.24
CA TRP A 113 -3.76 -2.78 -9.99
C TRP A 113 -2.37 -2.23 -9.76
N TYR A 114 -2.10 -1.81 -8.54
CA TYR A 114 -0.79 -1.36 -8.08
C TYR A 114 -0.30 -2.26 -6.96
N HIS A 115 0.85 -2.89 -7.15
CA HIS A 115 1.55 -3.57 -6.06
C HIS A 115 2.36 -2.55 -5.28
N LEU A 116 2.04 -2.37 -4.02
CA LEU A 116 2.72 -1.44 -3.12
C LEU A 116 3.50 -2.22 -2.08
N VAL A 117 4.74 -1.80 -1.82
CA VAL A 117 5.53 -2.29 -0.69
C VAL A 117 6.08 -1.08 0.07
N VAL A 118 5.91 -1.09 1.38
CA VAL A 118 6.45 -0.07 2.28
C VAL A 118 7.37 -0.75 3.28
N GLY A 119 8.66 -0.58 3.08
CA GLY A 119 9.69 -0.98 4.04
C GLY A 119 9.93 0.14 5.05
N PHE A 120 9.84 -0.17 6.33
CA PHE A 120 10.01 0.75 7.44
C PHE A 120 11.11 0.23 8.36
N ASP A 121 12.15 1.04 8.58
CA ASP A 121 13.24 0.74 9.48
C ASP A 121 13.80 2.04 10.09
N THR A 122 13.26 2.44 11.24
CA THR A 122 13.70 3.66 11.91
C THR A 122 15.04 3.54 12.60
N THR A 123 15.64 2.35 12.66
CA THR A 123 16.99 2.16 13.23
C THR A 123 18.10 2.72 12.34
N GLN A 124 17.79 2.94 11.05
CA GLN A 124 18.74 3.48 10.08
C GLN A 124 19.26 4.86 10.50
N ALA A 125 20.59 5.03 10.41
CA ALA A 125 21.25 6.31 10.69
C ALA A 125 20.80 7.38 9.68
N THR A 126 20.78 7.03 8.38
CA THR A 126 20.35 7.93 7.31
C THR A 126 18.84 8.08 7.33
N ALA A 127 18.35 9.29 7.49
CA ALA A 127 16.92 9.56 7.65
C ALA A 127 16.08 9.17 6.42
N SER A 128 16.60 9.30 5.19
CA SER A 128 15.94 8.90 3.95
C SER A 128 15.77 7.38 3.83
N ASP A 129 16.61 6.59 4.49
CA ASP A 129 16.59 5.13 4.44
C ASP A 129 15.55 4.50 5.39
N ARG A 130 14.95 5.30 6.30
CA ARG A 130 13.99 4.81 7.29
C ARG A 130 12.67 4.36 6.70
N ILE A 131 12.30 4.90 5.53
CA ILE A 131 11.11 4.47 4.80
C ILE A 131 11.45 4.33 3.33
N LYS A 132 11.25 3.14 2.78
CA LYS A 132 11.41 2.83 1.35
C LYS A 132 10.05 2.38 0.80
N ILE A 133 9.68 2.92 -0.36
CA ILE A 133 8.42 2.61 -1.04
C ILE A 133 8.77 2.00 -2.38
N TYR A 134 8.07 0.92 -2.73
CA TYR A 134 8.16 0.29 -4.04
C TYR A 134 6.76 0.22 -4.66
N ILE A 135 6.68 0.52 -5.95
CA ILE A 135 5.46 0.44 -6.75
C ILE A 135 5.73 -0.47 -7.94
N ASN A 136 4.96 -1.55 -8.05
CA ASN A 136 5.12 -2.56 -9.11
C ASN A 136 6.58 -3.06 -9.22
N GLY A 137 7.24 -3.29 -8.08
CA GLY A 137 8.62 -3.77 -7.98
C GLY A 137 9.71 -2.69 -8.14
N SER A 138 9.36 -1.47 -8.53
CA SER A 138 10.33 -0.37 -8.71
C SER A 138 10.36 0.53 -7.48
N GLN A 139 11.56 0.83 -6.96
CA GLN A 139 11.71 1.74 -5.82
C GLN A 139 11.36 3.17 -6.22
N VAL A 140 10.53 3.82 -5.39
CA VAL A 140 10.26 5.25 -5.50
C VAL A 140 11.44 6.04 -4.98
N THR A 141 12.07 6.82 -5.83
CA THR A 141 13.22 7.68 -5.50
C THR A 141 12.88 9.18 -5.55
N SER A 142 11.71 9.53 -6.09
CA SER A 142 11.26 10.92 -6.24
C SER A 142 10.00 11.17 -5.43
N PHE A 143 10.07 12.16 -4.56
CA PHE A 143 8.98 12.56 -3.67
C PHE A 143 8.70 14.06 -3.84
N SER A 144 7.43 14.45 -3.87
CA SER A 144 7.02 15.86 -3.79
C SER A 144 7.10 16.39 -2.34
N THR A 145 6.98 15.48 -1.36
CA THR A 145 7.20 15.77 0.06
C THR A 145 7.89 14.59 0.73
N GLN A 146 8.91 14.87 1.52
CA GLN A 146 9.68 13.86 2.25
C GLN A 146 10.06 14.38 3.65
N ASN A 147 9.16 14.20 4.62
CA ASN A 147 9.44 14.45 6.03
C ASN A 147 9.88 13.13 6.68
N ASN A 148 10.99 13.15 7.39
CA ASN A 148 11.60 11.95 7.95
C ASN A 148 11.28 11.81 9.43
N LEU A 149 10.93 10.60 9.86
CA LEU A 149 10.87 10.21 11.27
C LEU A 149 12.22 10.36 11.97
N SER A 150 12.19 10.59 13.28
CA SER A 150 13.39 10.51 14.12
C SER A 150 13.95 9.09 14.11
N GLN A 151 15.27 8.95 14.34
CA GLN A 151 15.87 7.64 14.52
C GLN A 151 15.27 6.93 15.74
N ASN A 152 15.04 5.62 15.60
CA ASN A 152 14.40 4.77 16.62
C ASN A 152 12.95 5.14 16.98
N ALA A 153 12.27 5.97 16.19
CA ALA A 153 10.86 6.25 16.39
C ALA A 153 10.01 4.98 16.24
N ASP A 154 9.04 4.82 17.11
CA ASP A 154 8.06 3.74 17.04
C ASP A 154 6.93 4.07 16.05
N SER A 155 6.53 3.09 15.26
CA SER A 155 5.33 3.16 14.41
C SER A 155 4.06 2.80 15.20
N TYR A 156 2.90 3.17 14.65
CA TYR A 156 1.60 2.64 15.06
C TYR A 156 1.33 1.24 14.51
N ILE A 157 1.98 0.83 13.43
CA ILE A 157 1.93 -0.55 12.93
C ILE A 157 2.65 -1.47 13.92
N ASN A 158 2.13 -2.68 14.10
CA ASN A 158 2.55 -3.67 15.08
C ASN A 158 2.40 -3.23 16.55
N ASN A 159 1.61 -2.21 16.82
CA ASN A 159 1.22 -1.87 18.19
C ASN A 159 -0.09 -2.60 18.58
N ASN A 160 -0.38 -2.69 19.88
CA ASN A 160 -1.66 -3.20 20.41
C ASN A 160 -2.76 -2.13 20.26
N ILE A 161 -3.09 -1.79 19.03
CA ILE A 161 -4.14 -0.84 18.63
C ILE A 161 -4.82 -1.33 17.35
N ALA A 162 -5.92 -0.69 16.96
CA ALA A 162 -6.66 -1.09 15.77
C ALA A 162 -5.86 -0.86 14.48
N HIS A 163 -5.77 -1.92 13.66
CA HIS A 163 -5.29 -1.88 12.27
C HIS A 163 -6.48 -2.11 11.36
N ARG A 164 -6.65 -1.29 10.34
CA ARG A 164 -7.84 -1.33 9.47
C ARG A 164 -7.45 -1.39 7.99
N LEU A 165 -8.21 -2.18 7.24
CA LEU A 165 -8.24 -2.11 5.78
C LEU A 165 -9.55 -1.46 5.36
N GLY A 166 -9.48 -0.49 4.48
CA GLY A 166 -10.66 0.16 3.91
C GLY A 166 -11.31 1.25 4.75
N ASN A 167 -10.69 1.67 5.85
CA ASN A 167 -11.20 2.76 6.69
C ASN A 167 -10.07 3.49 7.40
N ALA A 168 -10.26 4.76 7.68
CA ALA A 168 -9.48 5.50 8.66
C ALA A 168 -10.40 6.02 9.77
N PHE A 169 -9.80 6.25 10.92
CA PHE A 169 -10.49 6.78 12.10
C PHE A 169 -11.15 8.14 11.76
N GLY A 170 -12.49 8.13 11.58
CA GLY A 170 -13.29 9.30 11.28
C GLY A 170 -13.23 9.86 9.85
N ALA A 171 -12.61 9.18 8.89
CA ALA A 171 -12.35 9.69 7.55
C ALA A 171 -13.11 8.98 6.40
N GLY A 172 -14.19 8.26 6.68
CA GLY A 172 -14.98 7.57 5.66
C GLY A 172 -14.46 6.18 5.31
N TYR A 173 -15.01 5.61 4.23
CA TYR A 173 -14.78 4.23 3.82
C TYR A 173 -14.19 4.19 2.41
N PHE A 174 -13.20 3.32 2.24
CA PHE A 174 -12.52 3.11 0.97
C PHE A 174 -13.47 2.44 -0.04
N GLU A 175 -13.31 2.83 -1.30
CA GLU A 175 -13.95 2.17 -2.42
C GLU A 175 -12.91 1.63 -3.38
N GLY A 176 -12.93 0.32 -3.59
CA GLY A 176 -11.94 -0.35 -4.42
C GLY A 176 -11.75 -1.81 -4.06
N TYR A 177 -10.59 -2.33 -4.41
CA TYR A 177 -10.24 -3.72 -4.19
C TYR A 177 -8.86 -3.82 -3.56
N LEU A 178 -8.71 -4.75 -2.61
CA LEU A 178 -7.46 -5.10 -1.97
C LEU A 178 -7.23 -6.60 -2.04
N THR A 179 -5.97 -7.01 -2.23
CA THR A 179 -5.60 -8.42 -2.15
C THR A 179 -4.16 -8.58 -1.70
N GLU A 180 -3.85 -9.75 -1.12
CA GLU A 180 -2.50 -10.15 -0.67
C GLU A 180 -1.84 -9.10 0.23
N ILE A 181 -2.59 -8.69 1.23
CA ILE A 181 -2.11 -7.76 2.24
C ILE A 181 -1.31 -8.53 3.30
N HIS A 182 -0.06 -8.18 3.45
CA HIS A 182 0.90 -8.76 4.38
C HIS A 182 1.55 -7.71 5.29
#